data_1561817d8e2de49ebc202e300def28c0
#
_entry.id   1561817d8e2de49ebc202e300def28c0
#
_cell.length_a   1.000
_cell.length_b   1.000
_cell.length_c   1.000
_cell.angle_alpha   90.00
_cell.angle_beta   90.00
_cell.angle_gamma   90.00
#
_symmetry.space_group_name_H-M   'P 1'
#
loop_
_entity.id
_entity.type
_entity.pdbx_description
1 polymer ?
#
loop_
_entity_poly.entity_id
_entity_poly.type
_entity_poly.pdbx_seq_one_letter_code
_entity_poly.pdbx_strand_id
1 'polypeptide(L)'
;MGKRALLVRGGTLPISSGFGRAHDTTVKRLTSGSVNGWEIIGEVDHPIDDTGAINRLRRRWFSHPSRVQRIANEKTPDLIHITDQEQAHLVPKNSPCPVVVTVHDLFLFDSKKMNTNWGEIEIGNLNPGFFRRIDLRRLKKGLHRANLAICISQATANHLATIMPDLPSIVVPNSVDVENRDPRINLRTRPLLSEDSLHLLVVGSEDRRKAIGFVLEVIGELEDEIRNRIVVHKVGAESNSLAEKRLKERASKLNVNLRWHGKVEEENLIALEQHCDALLFPSAAEGFGFPVVEAMASGCPVLVNDLGAQNEHPPQSSILPAFDKSSWMEAIVKLNEERIARGSSFRTPRVDLLDAASAYSNAIIGHQHQIAYDTVIRSK
;
A
#
# COMPACT_ATOMS: atom_id res chain seq x y z
N MET A 1 -16.33 -30.90 -2.00
CA MET A 1 -16.08 -29.99 -0.86
C MET A 1 -14.96 -29.05 -1.25
N GLY A 2 -15.09 -27.76 -0.96
CA GLY A 2 -14.02 -26.78 -1.17
C GLY A 2 -12.83 -27.04 -0.26
N LYS A 3 -11.64 -26.61 -0.68
CA LYS A 3 -10.43 -26.62 0.15
C LYS A 3 -10.55 -25.56 1.23
N ARG A 4 -10.00 -25.80 2.41
CA ARG A 4 -10.26 -25.01 3.62
C ARG A 4 -9.03 -24.23 4.05
N ALA A 5 -9.13 -22.89 4.04
CA ALA A 5 -8.07 -21.98 4.49
C ALA A 5 -8.35 -21.46 5.91
N LEU A 6 -7.32 -21.50 6.76
CA LEU A 6 -7.32 -20.83 8.06
C LEU A 6 -6.53 -19.53 7.93
N LEU A 7 -7.18 -18.38 8.04
CA LEU A 7 -6.52 -17.08 8.02
C LEU A 7 -5.99 -16.72 9.41
N VAL A 8 -4.79 -16.20 9.46
CA VAL A 8 -4.11 -15.84 10.71
C VAL A 8 -3.46 -14.46 10.58
N ARG A 9 -3.71 -13.63 11.57
CA ARG A 9 -3.01 -12.35 11.78
C ARG A 9 -2.74 -12.12 13.27
N GLY A 10 -2.02 -11.05 13.60
CA GLY A 10 -1.81 -10.59 14.97
C GLY A 10 -2.98 -9.76 15.49
N GLY A 11 -2.70 -8.53 15.91
CA GLY A 11 -3.75 -7.59 16.30
C GLY A 11 -4.62 -7.14 15.14
N THR A 12 -5.90 -6.91 15.42
CA THR A 12 -6.89 -6.42 14.46
C THR A 12 -6.57 -4.98 14.06
N LEU A 13 -5.95 -4.77 12.92
CA LEU A 13 -5.65 -3.44 12.39
C LEU A 13 -6.87 -2.86 11.67
N PRO A 14 -7.08 -1.53 11.74
CA PRO A 14 -8.18 -0.88 11.02
C PRO A 14 -7.99 -0.96 9.50
N ILE A 15 -9.09 -1.03 8.76
CA ILE A 15 -9.11 -1.03 7.27
C ILE A 15 -8.42 0.22 6.70
N SER A 16 -8.37 1.31 7.43
CA SER A 16 -7.65 2.52 7.03
C SER A 16 -6.12 2.36 6.99
N SER A 17 -5.58 1.27 7.53
CA SER A 17 -4.16 0.91 7.38
C SER A 17 -3.95 0.00 6.16
N GLY A 18 -2.79 0.09 5.50
CA GLY A 18 -2.47 -0.77 4.35
C GLY A 18 -2.57 -2.26 4.67
N PHE A 19 -2.04 -2.70 5.82
CA PHE A 19 -2.12 -4.10 6.27
C PHE A 19 -3.55 -4.53 6.61
N GLY A 20 -4.33 -3.67 7.29
CA GLY A 20 -5.73 -3.94 7.60
C GLY A 20 -6.57 -4.10 6.33
N ARG A 21 -6.37 -3.22 5.35
CA ARG A 21 -7.03 -3.28 4.05
C ARG A 21 -6.66 -4.54 3.28
N ALA A 22 -5.38 -4.89 3.19
CA ALA A 22 -4.92 -6.08 2.49
C ALA A 22 -5.49 -7.37 3.09
N HIS A 23 -5.60 -7.46 4.42
CA HIS A 23 -6.27 -8.57 5.09
C HIS A 23 -7.76 -8.62 4.75
N ASP A 24 -8.48 -7.50 4.91
CA ASP A 24 -9.92 -7.41 4.63
C ASP A 24 -10.25 -7.79 3.18
N THR A 25 -9.47 -7.30 2.21
CA THR A 25 -9.65 -7.67 0.80
C THR A 25 -9.38 -9.16 0.56
N THR A 26 -8.44 -9.78 1.28
CA THR A 26 -8.18 -11.22 1.21
C THR A 26 -9.37 -12.02 1.75
N VAL A 27 -9.93 -11.60 2.89
CA VAL A 27 -11.17 -12.18 3.45
C VAL A 27 -12.31 -12.06 2.44
N LYS A 28 -12.55 -10.86 1.91
CA LYS A 28 -13.62 -10.60 0.92
C LYS A 28 -13.48 -11.47 -0.32
N ARG A 29 -12.27 -11.64 -0.88
CA ARG A 29 -12.05 -12.52 -2.05
C ARG A 29 -12.38 -13.98 -1.77
N LEU A 30 -12.01 -14.49 -0.60
CA LEU A 30 -12.33 -15.86 -0.21
C LEU A 30 -13.83 -16.05 0.05
N THR A 31 -14.46 -15.11 0.75
CA THR A 31 -15.90 -15.20 1.10
C THR A 31 -16.81 -14.96 -0.11
N SER A 32 -16.41 -14.15 -1.08
CA SER A 32 -17.14 -13.92 -2.33
C SER A 32 -16.99 -15.06 -3.36
N GLY A 33 -16.13 -16.06 -3.08
CA GLY A 33 -15.82 -17.13 -4.04
C GLY A 33 -14.85 -16.73 -5.16
N SER A 34 -14.25 -15.53 -5.11
CA SER A 34 -13.27 -15.10 -6.11
C SER A 34 -11.99 -15.96 -6.07
N VAL A 35 -11.70 -16.63 -4.95
CA VAL A 35 -10.67 -17.67 -4.85
C VAL A 35 -11.36 -19.02 -5.03
N ASN A 36 -11.55 -19.42 -6.27
CA ASN A 36 -12.38 -20.56 -6.63
C ASN A 36 -11.90 -21.86 -5.98
N GLY A 37 -12.85 -22.62 -5.42
CA GLY A 37 -12.58 -23.90 -4.76
C GLY A 37 -11.98 -23.80 -3.35
N TRP A 38 -11.88 -22.57 -2.78
CA TRP A 38 -11.38 -22.32 -1.44
C TRP A 38 -12.42 -21.61 -0.57
N GLU A 39 -12.48 -21.99 0.69
CA GLU A 39 -13.36 -21.39 1.72
C GLU A 39 -12.59 -21.09 3.00
N ILE A 40 -13.00 -20.06 3.73
CA ILE A 40 -12.46 -19.73 5.05
C ILE A 40 -13.14 -20.61 6.10
N ILE A 41 -12.35 -21.37 6.88
CA ILE A 41 -12.88 -22.12 8.03
C ILE A 41 -12.69 -21.40 9.37
N GLY A 42 -12.03 -20.28 9.37
CA GLY A 42 -11.85 -19.43 10.53
C GLY A 42 -10.80 -18.36 10.33
N GLU A 43 -10.88 -17.34 11.17
CA GLU A 43 -9.88 -16.32 11.33
C GLU A 43 -9.31 -16.40 12.75
N VAL A 44 -8.00 -16.24 12.90
CA VAL A 44 -7.30 -16.23 14.18
C VAL A 44 -6.58 -14.92 14.34
N ASP A 45 -7.10 -14.07 15.20
CA ASP A 45 -6.57 -12.78 15.52
C ASP A 45 -6.76 -12.46 17.02
N HIS A 46 -6.43 -11.27 17.44
CA HIS A 46 -6.76 -10.75 18.76
C HIS A 46 -7.04 -9.24 18.70
N PRO A 47 -7.91 -8.70 19.58
CA PRO A 47 -8.11 -7.27 19.66
C PRO A 47 -6.82 -6.56 20.06
N ILE A 48 -6.66 -5.32 19.58
CA ILE A 48 -5.62 -4.42 20.09
C ILE A 48 -6.16 -3.83 21.39
N ASP A 49 -5.51 -4.16 22.49
CA ASP A 49 -5.87 -3.68 23.83
C ASP A 49 -4.68 -3.04 24.55
N ASP A 50 -4.96 -2.23 25.57
CA ASP A 50 -3.98 -1.49 26.37
C ASP A 50 -3.41 -2.31 27.55
N THR A 51 -3.21 -3.61 27.37
CA THR A 51 -2.77 -4.53 28.44
C THR A 51 -1.33 -4.35 28.92
N GLY A 52 -0.66 -3.24 28.59
CA GLY A 52 0.73 -2.96 28.98
C GLY A 52 1.77 -3.77 28.18
N ALA A 53 3.02 -3.31 28.18
CA ALA A 53 4.08 -3.83 27.32
C ALA A 53 4.42 -5.32 27.57
N ILE A 54 4.43 -5.75 28.84
CA ILE A 54 4.76 -7.14 29.22
C ILE A 54 3.69 -8.10 28.73
N ASN A 55 2.41 -7.77 28.90
CA ASN A 55 1.30 -8.61 28.46
C ASN A 55 1.24 -8.68 26.92
N ARG A 56 1.52 -7.56 26.22
CA ARG A 56 1.64 -7.56 24.76
C ARG A 56 2.77 -8.47 24.28
N LEU A 57 3.96 -8.44 24.91
CA LEU A 57 5.07 -9.35 24.59
C LEU A 57 4.72 -10.81 24.87
N ARG A 58 4.09 -11.11 26.04
CA ARG A 58 3.65 -12.46 26.39
C ARG A 58 2.64 -13.00 25.39
N ARG A 59 1.68 -12.16 24.96
CA ARG A 59 0.71 -12.51 23.93
C ARG A 59 1.42 -12.80 22.62
N ARG A 60 2.21 -11.86 22.11
CA ARG A 60 2.91 -11.96 20.84
C ARG A 60 3.82 -13.17 20.77
N TRP A 61 4.57 -13.46 21.82
CA TRP A 61 5.60 -14.48 21.77
C TRP A 61 5.18 -15.87 22.22
N PHE A 62 4.11 -15.99 22.98
CA PHE A 62 3.69 -17.26 23.56
C PHE A 62 2.22 -17.62 23.38
N SER A 63 1.28 -16.85 23.93
CA SER A 63 -0.12 -17.28 23.98
C SER A 63 -0.78 -17.28 22.61
N HIS A 64 -0.50 -16.30 21.75
CA HIS A 64 -1.09 -16.26 20.41
C HIS A 64 -0.51 -17.31 19.47
N PRO A 65 0.81 -17.54 19.37
CA PRO A 65 1.36 -18.68 18.62
C PRO A 65 0.83 -20.04 19.09
N SER A 66 0.69 -20.26 20.41
CA SER A 66 0.10 -21.49 20.96
C SER A 66 -1.38 -21.65 20.57
N ARG A 67 -2.14 -20.54 20.57
CA ARG A 67 -3.55 -20.54 20.12
C ARG A 67 -3.66 -20.89 18.64
N VAL A 68 -2.80 -20.33 17.79
CA VAL A 68 -2.76 -20.65 16.33
C VAL A 68 -2.49 -22.14 16.14
N GLN A 69 -1.46 -22.70 16.79
CA GLN A 69 -1.13 -24.11 16.70
C GLN A 69 -2.31 -25.00 17.13
N ARG A 70 -2.97 -24.66 18.26
CA ARG A 70 -4.12 -25.41 18.77
C ARG A 70 -5.28 -25.39 17.78
N ILE A 71 -5.67 -24.19 17.30
CA ILE A 71 -6.79 -24.05 16.36
C ILE A 71 -6.50 -24.77 15.03
N ALA A 72 -5.25 -24.71 14.54
CA ALA A 72 -4.85 -25.45 13.36
C ALA A 72 -5.02 -26.96 13.52
N ASN A 73 -4.65 -27.52 14.69
CA ASN A 73 -4.82 -28.94 14.99
C ASN A 73 -6.30 -29.32 15.14
N GLU A 74 -7.13 -28.47 15.76
CA GLU A 74 -8.57 -28.72 15.97
C GLU A 74 -9.37 -28.63 14.67
N LYS A 75 -9.11 -27.61 13.84
CA LYS A 75 -9.86 -27.36 12.61
C LYS A 75 -9.35 -28.13 11.40
N THR A 76 -8.13 -28.66 11.44
CA THR A 76 -7.50 -29.41 10.36
C THR A 76 -7.69 -28.74 8.98
N PRO A 77 -7.16 -27.50 8.79
CA PRO A 77 -7.25 -26.81 7.52
C PRO A 77 -6.40 -27.51 6.44
N ASP A 78 -6.72 -27.27 5.18
CA ASP A 78 -5.88 -27.68 4.06
C ASP A 78 -4.69 -26.72 3.87
N LEU A 79 -4.84 -25.45 4.34
CA LEU A 79 -3.82 -24.41 4.28
C LEU A 79 -3.97 -23.42 5.44
N ILE A 80 -2.84 -22.97 5.99
CA ILE A 80 -2.79 -21.80 6.87
C ILE A 80 -2.23 -20.61 6.10
N HIS A 81 -2.90 -19.47 6.14
CA HIS A 81 -2.40 -18.24 5.54
C HIS A 81 -2.16 -17.17 6.60
N ILE A 82 -0.89 -16.84 6.83
CA ILE A 82 -0.48 -15.68 7.64
C ILE A 82 -0.50 -14.45 6.73
N THR A 83 -1.44 -13.55 6.95
CA THR A 83 -1.71 -12.44 6.01
C THR A 83 -0.76 -11.25 6.12
N ASP A 84 0.31 -11.36 6.93
CA ASP A 84 1.27 -10.29 7.18
C ASP A 84 2.63 -10.88 7.62
N GLN A 85 3.73 -10.51 6.96
CA GLN A 85 5.09 -10.92 7.33
C GLN A 85 5.50 -10.47 8.73
N GLU A 86 4.95 -9.39 9.26
CA GLU A 86 5.19 -8.96 10.64
C GLU A 86 4.59 -9.90 11.69
N GLN A 87 3.81 -10.87 11.23
CA GLN A 87 3.21 -11.92 12.02
C GLN A 87 3.78 -13.32 11.68
N ALA A 88 4.85 -13.41 10.92
CA ALA A 88 5.45 -14.67 10.50
C ALA A 88 5.88 -15.57 11.69
N HIS A 89 6.10 -15.00 12.89
CA HIS A 89 6.34 -15.78 14.11
C HIS A 89 5.17 -16.70 14.49
N LEU A 90 3.97 -16.46 13.93
CA LEU A 90 2.77 -17.28 14.11
C LEU A 90 2.77 -18.55 13.26
N VAL A 91 3.68 -18.69 12.29
CA VAL A 91 3.85 -19.95 11.54
C VAL A 91 4.11 -21.09 12.53
N PRO A 92 3.23 -22.11 12.62
CA PRO A 92 3.36 -23.17 13.58
C PRO A 92 4.68 -23.94 13.44
N LYS A 93 5.25 -24.38 14.56
CA LYS A 93 6.48 -25.20 14.52
C LYS A 93 6.22 -26.59 13.92
N ASN A 94 5.05 -27.15 14.25
CA ASN A 94 4.58 -28.45 13.76
C ASN A 94 3.25 -28.22 13.04
N SER A 95 3.32 -27.59 11.84
CA SER A 95 2.11 -27.33 11.08
C SER A 95 1.48 -28.61 10.55
N PRO A 96 0.16 -28.81 10.73
CA PRO A 96 -0.55 -29.97 10.16
C PRO A 96 -0.72 -29.89 8.64
N CYS A 97 -0.57 -28.71 8.06
CA CYS A 97 -0.76 -28.42 6.64
C CYS A 97 0.24 -27.37 6.15
N PRO A 98 0.35 -27.14 4.83
CA PRO A 98 1.15 -26.05 4.28
C PRO A 98 0.79 -24.69 4.85
N VAL A 99 1.81 -23.83 4.97
CA VAL A 99 1.65 -22.45 5.45
C VAL A 99 2.15 -21.47 4.40
N VAL A 100 1.32 -20.52 4.04
CA VAL A 100 1.72 -19.37 3.22
C VAL A 100 1.79 -18.11 4.06
N VAL A 101 2.66 -17.18 3.69
CA VAL A 101 2.80 -15.88 4.35
C VAL A 101 2.74 -14.78 3.30
N THR A 102 1.82 -13.81 3.46
CA THR A 102 1.85 -12.60 2.63
C THR A 102 2.98 -11.69 3.09
N VAL A 103 3.78 -11.23 2.13
CA VAL A 103 4.89 -10.31 2.32
C VAL A 103 4.55 -8.99 1.65
N HIS A 104 4.29 -7.97 2.48
CA HIS A 104 3.92 -6.63 2.02
C HIS A 104 5.14 -5.76 1.71
N ASP A 105 6.16 -5.85 2.54
CA ASP A 105 7.47 -5.24 2.36
C ASP A 105 8.50 -5.94 3.26
N LEU A 106 9.75 -5.56 3.13
CA LEU A 106 10.85 -6.12 3.93
C LEU A 106 11.69 -5.02 4.62
N PHE A 107 11.15 -3.79 4.68
CA PHE A 107 11.85 -2.64 5.24
C PHE A 107 12.28 -2.84 6.70
N LEU A 108 11.55 -3.67 7.40
CA LEU A 108 11.83 -4.04 8.76
C LEU A 108 13.02 -5.02 8.92
N PHE A 109 13.29 -5.82 7.88
CA PHE A 109 14.40 -6.78 7.86
C PHE A 109 15.67 -6.22 7.21
N ASP A 110 15.50 -5.26 6.31
CA ASP A 110 16.54 -4.58 5.55
C ASP A 110 16.35 -3.06 5.63
N SER A 111 16.56 -2.53 6.84
CA SER A 111 16.51 -1.09 7.07
C SER A 111 17.75 -0.42 6.52
N LYS A 112 17.58 0.65 5.74
CA LYS A 112 18.69 1.33 5.07
C LYS A 112 18.47 2.84 4.98
N LYS A 113 19.59 3.55 4.76
CA LYS A 113 19.58 4.93 4.31
C LYS A 113 19.70 4.95 2.79
N MET A 114 18.82 5.67 2.15
CA MET A 114 18.87 5.91 0.70
C MET A 114 19.33 7.35 0.47
N ASN A 115 20.44 7.52 -0.24
CA ASN A 115 20.88 8.82 -0.70
C ASN A 115 20.16 9.15 -2.02
N THR A 116 19.49 10.28 -2.05
CA THR A 116 18.75 10.77 -3.20
C THR A 116 19.18 12.19 -3.54
N ASN A 117 18.85 12.69 -4.73
CA ASN A 117 19.06 14.10 -5.11
C ASN A 117 18.32 15.08 -4.18
N TRP A 118 17.29 14.59 -3.46
CA TRP A 118 16.55 15.37 -2.48
C TRP A 118 17.12 15.28 -1.05
N GLY A 119 18.11 14.42 -0.84
CA GLY A 119 18.76 14.17 0.44
C GLY A 119 18.63 12.73 0.93
N GLU A 120 19.06 12.47 2.17
CA GLU A 120 19.03 11.15 2.78
C GLU A 120 17.62 10.80 3.29
N ILE A 121 17.11 9.62 2.92
CA ILE A 121 15.82 9.09 3.35
C ILE A 121 16.08 7.78 4.10
N GLU A 122 15.56 7.67 5.32
CA GLU A 122 15.60 6.44 6.09
C GLU A 122 14.41 5.54 5.73
N ILE A 123 14.69 4.27 5.43
CA ILE A 123 13.71 3.24 5.16
C ILE A 123 13.82 2.17 6.23
N GLY A 124 12.72 1.88 6.92
CA GLY A 124 12.69 0.95 8.04
C GLY A 124 13.21 1.55 9.34
N ASN A 125 13.65 0.70 10.27
CA ASN A 125 14.18 1.10 11.57
C ASN A 125 15.65 0.74 11.66
N LEU A 126 16.54 1.73 11.50
CA LEU A 126 17.99 1.53 11.50
C LEU A 126 18.55 1.07 12.87
N ASN A 127 17.90 1.45 13.95
CA ASN A 127 18.36 1.17 15.32
C ASN A 127 17.29 0.45 16.13
N PRO A 128 16.92 -0.81 15.80
CA PRO A 128 15.94 -1.54 16.57
C PRO A 128 16.44 -1.84 17.97
N GLY A 129 15.61 -1.54 18.99
CA GLY A 129 15.90 -1.86 20.38
C GLY A 129 16.01 -3.37 20.61
N PHE A 130 16.51 -3.77 21.77
CA PHE A 130 16.82 -5.16 22.12
C PHE A 130 15.64 -6.12 21.88
N PHE A 131 14.45 -5.81 22.39
CA PHE A 131 13.26 -6.65 22.19
C PHE A 131 12.85 -6.75 20.72
N ARG A 132 12.99 -5.66 19.95
CA ARG A 132 12.71 -5.68 18.51
C ARG A 132 13.69 -6.57 17.75
N ARG A 133 14.96 -6.59 18.13
CA ARG A 133 15.95 -7.51 17.53
C ARG A 133 15.60 -8.98 17.78
N ILE A 134 15.12 -9.32 18.99
CA ILE A 134 14.62 -10.67 19.28
C ILE A 134 13.41 -10.99 18.42
N ASP A 135 12.46 -10.06 18.33
CA ASP A 135 11.26 -10.21 17.52
C ASP A 135 11.59 -10.46 16.05
N LEU A 136 12.48 -9.64 15.45
CA LEU A 136 12.96 -9.81 14.09
C LEU A 136 13.56 -11.21 13.83
N ARG A 137 14.34 -11.74 14.77
CA ARG A 137 14.86 -13.11 14.67
C ARG A 137 13.74 -14.15 14.67
N ARG A 138 12.69 -13.93 15.46
CA ARG A 138 11.51 -14.82 15.50
C ARG A 138 10.70 -14.76 14.20
N LEU A 139 10.55 -13.56 13.63
CA LEU A 139 9.90 -13.37 12.32
C LEU A 139 10.67 -14.09 11.20
N LYS A 140 11.99 -13.91 11.12
CA LYS A 140 12.84 -14.63 10.15
C LYS A 140 12.71 -16.15 10.31
N LYS A 141 12.79 -16.66 11.54
CA LYS A 141 12.56 -18.11 11.79
C LYS A 141 11.15 -18.56 11.42
N GLY A 142 10.16 -17.68 11.52
CA GLY A 142 8.80 -17.95 11.07
C GLY A 142 8.72 -18.06 9.55
N LEU A 143 9.29 -17.10 8.83
CA LEU A 143 9.36 -17.12 7.37
C LEU A 143 10.08 -18.37 6.84
N HIS A 144 11.20 -18.78 7.45
CA HIS A 144 11.90 -20.04 7.06
C HIS A 144 11.05 -21.31 7.25
N ARG A 145 9.99 -21.28 8.05
CA ARG A 145 9.06 -22.40 8.21
C ARG A 145 7.88 -22.35 7.26
N ALA A 146 7.66 -21.22 6.59
CA ALA A 146 6.62 -21.11 5.58
C ALA A 146 6.96 -21.95 4.34
N ASN A 147 5.95 -22.47 3.68
CA ASN A 147 6.10 -23.23 2.45
C ASN A 147 6.13 -22.33 1.21
N LEU A 148 5.50 -21.16 1.29
CA LEU A 148 5.43 -20.20 0.19
C LEU A 148 5.25 -18.78 0.75
N ALA A 149 5.94 -17.81 0.16
CA ALA A 149 5.67 -16.38 0.34
C ALA A 149 4.78 -15.86 -0.80
N ILE A 150 3.71 -15.17 -0.45
CA ILE A 150 2.90 -14.40 -1.40
C ILE A 150 3.39 -12.96 -1.33
N CYS A 151 4.15 -12.53 -2.34
CA CYS A 151 4.66 -11.16 -2.43
C CYS A 151 3.66 -10.27 -3.18
N ILE A 152 3.38 -9.08 -2.63
CA ILE A 152 2.35 -8.20 -3.22
C ILE A 152 2.84 -7.37 -4.41
N SER A 153 4.11 -7.48 -4.78
CA SER A 153 4.73 -6.83 -5.94
C SER A 153 5.99 -7.60 -6.37
N GLN A 154 6.43 -7.39 -7.60
CA GLN A 154 7.69 -7.94 -8.09
C GLN A 154 8.89 -7.37 -7.33
N ALA A 155 8.86 -6.07 -6.99
CA ALA A 155 9.89 -5.43 -6.17
C ALA A 155 10.03 -6.14 -4.80
N THR A 156 8.90 -6.47 -4.16
CA THR A 156 8.92 -7.22 -2.89
C THR A 156 9.44 -8.65 -3.09
N ALA A 157 9.09 -9.34 -4.18
CA ALA A 157 9.59 -10.68 -4.47
C ALA A 157 11.10 -10.67 -4.73
N ASN A 158 11.60 -9.72 -5.52
CA ASN A 158 13.02 -9.53 -5.77
C ASN A 158 13.78 -9.24 -4.48
N HIS A 159 13.23 -8.39 -3.62
CA HIS A 159 13.84 -8.08 -2.31
C HIS A 159 13.83 -9.32 -1.40
N LEU A 160 12.74 -10.10 -1.37
CA LEU A 160 12.69 -11.34 -0.60
C LEU A 160 13.76 -12.33 -1.06
N ALA A 161 13.96 -12.48 -2.36
CA ALA A 161 14.97 -13.39 -2.93
C ALA A 161 16.40 -13.02 -2.48
N THR A 162 16.70 -11.75 -2.20
CA THR A 162 18.01 -11.33 -1.66
C THR A 162 18.20 -11.66 -0.19
N ILE A 163 17.11 -11.61 0.61
CA ILE A 163 17.15 -11.80 2.07
C ILE A 163 16.94 -13.27 2.44
N MET A 164 16.10 -13.98 1.69
CA MET A 164 15.67 -15.37 1.95
C MET A 164 15.57 -16.16 0.64
N PRO A 165 16.70 -16.47 -0.03
CA PRO A 165 16.70 -17.11 -1.33
C PRO A 165 16.08 -18.52 -1.34
N ASP A 166 16.05 -19.20 -0.20
CA ASP A 166 15.50 -20.56 -0.06
C ASP A 166 13.97 -20.57 0.16
N LEU A 167 13.32 -19.41 0.37
CA LEU A 167 11.87 -19.36 0.53
C LEU A 167 11.21 -19.16 -0.84
N PRO A 168 10.46 -20.16 -1.35
CA PRO A 168 9.72 -20.01 -2.60
C PRO A 168 8.75 -18.84 -2.51
N SER A 169 8.62 -18.08 -3.58
CA SER A 169 7.68 -16.95 -3.63
C SER A 169 6.89 -16.91 -4.94
N ILE A 170 5.70 -16.33 -4.86
CA ILE A 170 4.83 -16.02 -5.98
C ILE A 170 4.30 -14.59 -5.81
N VAL A 171 4.17 -13.86 -6.91
CA VAL A 171 3.60 -12.50 -6.87
C VAL A 171 2.08 -12.60 -7.01
N VAL A 172 1.38 -12.08 -6.00
CA VAL A 172 -0.08 -11.86 -6.04
C VAL A 172 -0.34 -10.46 -5.51
N PRO A 173 -0.58 -9.49 -6.39
CA PRO A 173 -0.82 -8.11 -6.00
C PRO A 173 -2.02 -7.92 -5.05
N ASN A 174 -2.06 -6.80 -4.37
CA ASN A 174 -3.29 -6.39 -3.69
C ASN A 174 -4.37 -6.03 -4.70
N SER A 175 -5.62 -6.32 -4.39
CA SER A 175 -6.74 -5.88 -5.21
C SER A 175 -7.28 -4.53 -4.78
N VAL A 176 -7.88 -3.84 -5.75
CA VAL A 176 -8.62 -2.59 -5.57
C VAL A 176 -10.04 -2.81 -6.07
N ASP A 177 -11.02 -2.12 -5.46
CA ASP A 177 -12.40 -2.13 -5.92
C ASP A 177 -12.53 -1.20 -7.14
N VAL A 178 -12.10 -1.74 -8.29
CA VAL A 178 -12.01 -0.98 -9.55
C VAL A 178 -13.39 -0.52 -10.05
N GLU A 179 -14.43 -1.32 -9.84
CA GLU A 179 -15.79 -0.99 -10.27
C GLU A 179 -16.35 0.19 -9.49
N ASN A 180 -16.12 0.22 -8.18
CA ASN A 180 -16.57 1.32 -7.32
C ASN A 180 -15.86 2.64 -7.63
N ARG A 181 -14.63 2.59 -8.17
CA ARG A 181 -13.80 3.77 -8.48
C ARG A 181 -13.96 4.26 -9.91
N ASP A 182 -14.39 3.40 -10.84
CA ASP A 182 -14.52 3.76 -12.26
C ASP A 182 -15.60 4.82 -12.47
N PRO A 183 -15.24 6.05 -12.89
CA PRO A 183 -16.20 7.13 -13.10
C PRO A 183 -17.19 6.86 -14.23
N ARG A 184 -16.92 5.89 -15.13
CA ARG A 184 -17.87 5.47 -16.19
C ARG A 184 -19.05 4.69 -15.60
N ILE A 185 -18.84 4.04 -14.43
CA ILE A 185 -19.83 3.24 -13.72
C ILE A 185 -20.41 4.03 -12.55
N ASN A 186 -19.55 4.70 -11.78
CA ASN A 186 -19.90 5.31 -10.50
C ASN A 186 -19.22 6.69 -10.33
N LEU A 187 -19.71 7.68 -11.08
CA LEU A 187 -19.19 9.04 -10.98
C LEU A 187 -19.64 9.70 -9.66
N ARG A 188 -18.68 10.15 -8.87
CA ARG A 188 -18.92 10.88 -7.62
C ARG A 188 -19.25 12.35 -7.86
N THR A 189 -20.00 12.94 -6.94
CA THR A 189 -20.23 14.38 -6.93
C THR A 189 -18.91 15.12 -6.83
N ARG A 190 -18.72 16.12 -7.68
CA ARG A 190 -17.49 16.94 -7.68
C ARG A 190 -17.32 17.67 -6.35
N PRO A 191 -16.14 17.56 -5.70
CA PRO A 191 -15.81 18.41 -4.57
C PRO A 191 -15.76 19.90 -4.98
N LEU A 192 -15.73 20.79 -3.98
CA LEU A 192 -15.55 22.24 -4.22
C LEU A 192 -14.12 22.53 -4.71
N LEU A 193 -13.92 22.36 -6.00
CA LEU A 193 -12.67 22.66 -6.73
C LEU A 193 -12.87 23.90 -7.57
N SER A 194 -11.93 24.87 -7.49
CA SER A 194 -11.96 26.08 -8.33
C SER A 194 -11.74 25.73 -9.79
N GLU A 195 -12.44 26.42 -10.70
CA GLU A 195 -12.36 26.13 -12.14
C GLU A 195 -11.06 26.64 -12.78
N ASP A 196 -10.40 27.62 -12.16
CA ASP A 196 -9.20 28.25 -12.69
C ASP A 196 -7.89 27.66 -12.14
N SER A 197 -7.98 26.66 -11.24
CA SER A 197 -6.80 26.08 -10.59
C SER A 197 -6.49 24.69 -11.12
N LEU A 198 -5.20 24.33 -11.05
CA LEU A 198 -4.70 22.97 -11.21
C LEU A 198 -4.77 22.25 -9.85
N HIS A 199 -5.56 21.22 -9.74
CA HIS A 199 -5.77 20.45 -8.51
C HIS A 199 -4.92 19.20 -8.48
N LEU A 200 -3.89 19.18 -7.66
CA LEU A 200 -2.96 18.05 -7.50
C LEU A 200 -3.24 17.33 -6.18
N LEU A 201 -3.36 16.01 -6.23
CA LEU A 201 -3.66 15.17 -5.08
C LEU A 201 -2.38 14.51 -4.55
N VAL A 202 -2.21 14.46 -3.24
CA VAL A 202 -1.18 13.69 -2.55
C VAL A 202 -1.84 12.85 -1.46
N VAL A 203 -1.67 11.53 -1.51
CA VAL A 203 -2.28 10.59 -0.56
C VAL A 203 -1.21 9.86 0.24
N GLY A 204 -1.31 9.91 1.55
CA GLY A 204 -0.41 9.20 2.46
C GLY A 204 -0.17 9.91 3.78
N SER A 205 0.57 9.25 4.67
CA SER A 205 1.04 9.83 5.93
C SER A 205 2.22 10.78 5.71
N GLU A 206 2.62 11.50 6.77
CA GLU A 206 3.77 12.43 6.78
C GLU A 206 5.12 11.70 6.94
N ASP A 207 5.16 10.38 6.76
CA ASP A 207 6.40 9.60 6.75
C ASP A 207 7.35 10.19 5.70
N ARG A 208 8.61 10.39 6.09
CA ARG A 208 9.62 11.00 5.21
C ARG A 208 9.82 10.23 3.90
N ARG A 209 9.65 8.91 3.91
CA ARG A 209 9.74 8.08 2.71
C ARG A 209 8.64 8.38 1.67
N LYS A 210 7.50 8.97 2.09
CA LYS A 210 6.44 9.43 1.18
C LYS A 210 6.82 10.71 0.43
N ALA A 211 7.86 11.40 0.88
CA ALA A 211 8.50 12.54 0.23
C ALA A 211 7.55 13.69 -0.18
N ILE A 212 6.48 13.93 0.59
CA ILE A 212 5.52 15.03 0.32
C ILE A 212 6.25 16.38 0.26
N GLY A 213 7.29 16.56 1.11
CA GLY A 213 8.12 17.77 1.10
C GLY A 213 8.84 18.02 -0.23
N PHE A 214 9.17 16.97 -0.97
CA PHE A 214 9.75 17.08 -2.32
C PHE A 214 8.76 17.74 -3.30
N VAL A 215 7.51 17.29 -3.30
CA VAL A 215 6.45 17.90 -4.14
C VAL A 215 6.29 19.39 -3.83
N LEU A 216 6.30 19.77 -2.54
CA LEU A 216 6.19 21.17 -2.16
C LEU A 216 7.37 22.01 -2.67
N GLU A 217 8.59 21.46 -2.67
CA GLU A 217 9.76 22.14 -3.23
C GLU A 217 9.67 22.28 -4.76
N VAL A 218 9.31 21.19 -5.46
CA VAL A 218 9.12 21.22 -6.92
C VAL A 218 8.13 22.31 -7.30
N ILE A 219 6.96 22.38 -6.64
CA ILE A 219 5.94 23.39 -6.91
C ILE A 219 6.43 24.78 -6.53
N GLY A 220 7.14 24.92 -5.39
CA GLY A 220 7.70 26.17 -4.94
C GLY A 220 8.76 26.80 -5.88
N GLU A 221 9.43 25.98 -6.68
CA GLU A 221 10.43 26.40 -7.67
C GLU A 221 9.82 26.75 -9.04
N LEU A 222 8.52 26.50 -9.26
CA LEU A 222 7.82 26.92 -10.47
C LEU A 222 7.65 28.46 -10.52
N GLU A 223 7.50 28.98 -11.72
CA GLU A 223 7.17 30.39 -11.95
C GLU A 223 5.88 30.78 -11.20
N ASP A 224 5.84 32.00 -10.70
CA ASP A 224 4.73 32.51 -9.86
C ASP A 224 3.38 32.35 -10.53
N GLU A 225 3.28 32.59 -11.84
CA GLU A 225 2.05 32.45 -12.61
C GLU A 225 1.49 31.03 -12.56
N ILE A 226 2.35 30.02 -12.69
CA ILE A 226 1.97 28.60 -12.64
C ILE A 226 1.69 28.18 -11.20
N ARG A 227 2.62 28.51 -10.27
CA ARG A 227 2.52 28.14 -8.85
C ARG A 227 1.23 28.64 -8.20
N ASN A 228 0.84 29.90 -8.50
CA ASN A 228 -0.36 30.50 -7.93
C ASN A 228 -1.67 29.86 -8.41
N ARG A 229 -1.63 29.09 -9.52
CA ARG A 229 -2.77 28.33 -10.02
C ARG A 229 -2.88 26.93 -9.40
N ILE A 230 -1.84 26.47 -8.70
CA ILE A 230 -1.80 25.11 -8.16
C ILE A 230 -2.43 25.06 -6.77
N VAL A 231 -3.30 24.07 -6.55
CA VAL A 231 -3.83 23.68 -5.23
C VAL A 231 -3.45 22.24 -4.97
N VAL A 232 -2.64 22.01 -3.94
CA VAL A 232 -2.25 20.66 -3.49
C VAL A 232 -3.24 20.19 -2.44
N HIS A 233 -3.92 19.09 -2.72
CA HIS A 233 -4.83 18.41 -1.79
C HIS A 233 -4.08 17.27 -1.09
N LYS A 234 -3.79 17.41 0.20
CA LYS A 234 -3.16 16.36 1.01
C LYS A 234 -4.23 15.57 1.76
N VAL A 235 -4.33 14.27 1.49
CA VAL A 235 -5.22 13.34 2.17
C VAL A 235 -4.41 12.27 2.92
N GLY A 236 -4.87 11.88 4.07
CA GLY A 236 -4.30 10.82 4.90
C GLY A 236 -4.30 11.19 6.37
N ALA A 237 -4.38 10.16 7.23
CA ALA A 237 -4.37 10.35 8.67
C ALA A 237 -3.04 10.95 9.13
N GLU A 238 -3.11 11.79 10.15
CA GLU A 238 -1.93 12.30 10.84
C GLU A 238 -1.15 11.13 11.46
N SER A 239 0.11 10.99 11.09
CA SER A 239 1.02 10.07 11.77
C SER A 239 1.77 10.76 12.90
N ASN A 240 1.95 12.10 12.79
CA ASN A 240 2.70 12.90 13.73
C ASN A 240 2.35 14.39 13.57
N SER A 241 1.75 15.00 14.57
CA SER A 241 1.37 16.42 14.57
C SER A 241 2.55 17.37 14.28
N LEU A 242 3.78 17.01 14.69
CA LEU A 242 4.97 17.80 14.40
C LEU A 242 5.37 17.71 12.91
N ALA A 243 5.22 16.57 12.28
CA ALA A 243 5.49 16.40 10.86
C ALA A 243 4.47 17.16 10.01
N GLU A 244 3.19 17.14 10.38
CA GLU A 244 2.16 17.97 9.76
C GLU A 244 2.50 19.45 9.85
N LYS A 245 2.84 19.94 11.04
CA LYS A 245 3.22 21.34 11.25
C LYS A 245 4.40 21.74 10.35
N ARG A 246 5.43 20.91 10.26
CA ARG A 246 6.59 21.15 9.39
C ARG A 246 6.23 21.23 7.92
N LEU A 247 5.31 20.37 7.44
CA LEU A 247 4.87 20.41 6.04
C LEU A 247 4.04 21.66 5.75
N LYS A 248 3.14 22.07 6.65
CA LYS A 248 2.37 23.31 6.52
C LYS A 248 3.27 24.55 6.54
N GLU A 249 4.25 24.60 7.44
CA GLU A 249 5.25 25.69 7.50
C GLU A 249 6.10 25.72 6.21
N ARG A 250 6.46 24.55 5.69
CA ARG A 250 7.22 24.44 4.43
C ARG A 250 6.39 24.95 3.25
N ALA A 251 5.13 24.54 3.13
CA ALA A 251 4.23 25.02 2.08
C ALA A 251 4.06 26.54 2.13
N SER A 252 3.88 27.11 3.34
CA SER A 252 3.77 28.56 3.54
C SER A 252 5.05 29.29 3.11
N LYS A 253 6.24 28.79 3.49
CA LYS A 253 7.53 29.40 3.10
C LYS A 253 7.78 29.38 1.59
N LEU A 254 7.23 28.37 0.91
CA LEU A 254 7.36 28.18 -0.53
C LEU A 254 6.22 28.81 -1.34
N ASN A 255 5.28 29.50 -0.67
CA ASN A 255 4.05 30.05 -1.26
C ASN A 255 3.24 28.99 -2.04
N VAL A 256 3.17 27.77 -1.53
CA VAL A 256 2.38 26.67 -2.12
C VAL A 256 1.04 26.58 -1.41
N ASN A 257 -0.06 26.63 -2.17
CA ASN A 257 -1.41 26.48 -1.65
C ASN A 257 -1.67 25.01 -1.29
N LEU A 258 -1.50 24.67 -0.02
CA LEU A 258 -1.71 23.32 0.52
C LEU A 258 -3.04 23.23 1.28
N ARG A 259 -3.99 22.47 0.74
CA ARG A 259 -5.24 22.10 1.42
C ARG A 259 -5.08 20.76 2.14
N TRP A 260 -5.12 20.83 3.45
CA TRP A 260 -4.98 19.66 4.31
C TRP A 260 -6.35 19.08 4.67
N HIS A 261 -6.66 17.87 4.20
CA HIS A 261 -7.95 17.21 4.43
C HIS A 261 -7.94 16.27 5.65
N GLY A 262 -6.75 15.84 6.11
CA GLY A 262 -6.66 14.81 7.14
C GLY A 262 -7.16 13.45 6.63
N LYS A 263 -7.69 12.65 7.54
CA LYS A 263 -8.38 11.41 7.18
C LYS A 263 -9.76 11.73 6.61
N VAL A 264 -10.07 11.25 5.44
CA VAL A 264 -11.38 11.39 4.79
C VAL A 264 -12.07 10.04 4.66
N GLU A 265 -13.38 10.03 4.51
CA GLU A 265 -14.13 8.83 4.13
C GLU A 265 -13.77 8.41 2.69
N GLU A 266 -13.87 7.11 2.39
CA GLU A 266 -13.47 6.55 1.09
C GLU A 266 -14.18 7.21 -0.09
N GLU A 267 -15.48 7.50 0.05
CA GLU A 267 -16.27 8.21 -0.95
C GLU A 267 -15.71 9.59 -1.32
N ASN A 268 -15.22 10.33 -0.32
CA ASN A 268 -14.59 11.64 -0.54
C ASN A 268 -13.20 11.51 -1.19
N LEU A 269 -12.46 10.45 -0.87
CA LEU A 269 -11.19 10.17 -1.53
C LEU A 269 -11.41 9.83 -3.01
N ILE A 270 -12.37 8.95 -3.31
CA ILE A 270 -12.74 8.61 -4.68
C ILE A 270 -13.18 9.86 -5.45
N ALA A 271 -13.97 10.74 -4.84
CA ALA A 271 -14.38 11.99 -5.46
C ALA A 271 -13.18 12.89 -5.80
N LEU A 272 -12.20 13.01 -4.89
CA LEU A 272 -10.96 13.76 -5.18
C LEU A 272 -10.15 13.10 -6.31
N GLU A 273 -10.00 11.78 -6.30
CA GLU A 273 -9.29 11.04 -7.37
C GLU A 273 -9.97 11.20 -8.73
N GLN A 274 -11.31 11.16 -8.79
CA GLN A 274 -12.05 11.33 -10.04
C GLN A 274 -11.97 12.75 -10.59
N HIS A 275 -11.79 13.77 -9.74
CA HIS A 275 -11.92 15.18 -10.13
C HIS A 275 -10.64 16.02 -10.03
N CYS A 276 -9.61 15.59 -9.29
CA CYS A 276 -8.29 16.24 -9.34
C CYS A 276 -7.61 15.98 -10.69
N ASP A 277 -6.69 16.85 -11.05
CA ASP A 277 -6.00 16.79 -12.34
C ASP A 277 -4.94 15.68 -12.38
N ALA A 278 -4.26 15.42 -11.26
CA ALA A 278 -3.33 14.30 -11.11
C ALA A 278 -3.09 13.93 -9.64
N LEU A 279 -2.72 12.65 -9.42
CA LEU A 279 -2.07 12.20 -8.19
C LEU A 279 -0.55 12.36 -8.34
N LEU A 280 0.09 13.01 -7.37
CA LEU A 280 1.54 13.05 -7.22
C LEU A 280 1.98 12.07 -6.14
N PHE A 281 2.81 11.09 -6.51
CA PHE A 281 3.24 10.02 -5.61
C PHE A 281 4.76 9.85 -5.61
N PRO A 282 5.50 10.75 -4.94
CA PRO A 282 6.98 10.79 -4.96
C PRO A 282 7.63 9.82 -3.98
N SER A 283 6.94 8.77 -3.54
CA SER A 283 7.45 7.84 -2.53
C SER A 283 8.84 7.29 -2.88
N ALA A 284 9.72 7.22 -1.89
CA ALA A 284 11.04 6.61 -2.00
C ALA A 284 11.01 5.09 -1.91
N ALA A 285 10.02 4.54 -1.22
CA ALA A 285 9.87 3.10 -1.03
C ALA A 285 8.43 2.73 -0.71
N GLU A 286 7.92 1.75 -1.43
CA GLU A 286 6.61 1.13 -1.24
C GLU A 286 6.69 -0.38 -1.40
N GLY A 287 5.83 -1.09 -0.69
CA GLY A 287 5.61 -2.51 -0.94
C GLY A 287 4.61 -2.77 -2.07
N PHE A 288 3.69 -1.81 -2.33
CA PHE A 288 2.70 -1.88 -3.41
C PHE A 288 2.40 -0.50 -3.99
N GLY A 289 1.86 0.42 -3.23
CA GLY A 289 1.44 1.74 -3.71
C GLY A 289 -0.06 1.82 -4.01
N PHE A 290 -0.89 1.40 -3.06
CA PHE A 290 -2.36 1.48 -3.18
C PHE A 290 -2.87 2.79 -3.80
N PRO A 291 -2.42 3.99 -3.37
CA PRO A 291 -2.95 5.23 -3.94
C PRO A 291 -2.75 5.37 -5.44
N VAL A 292 -1.67 4.78 -5.99
CA VAL A 292 -1.41 4.81 -7.43
C VAL A 292 -2.47 4.00 -8.18
N VAL A 293 -2.71 2.76 -7.76
CA VAL A 293 -3.71 1.88 -8.39
C VAL A 293 -5.12 2.42 -8.19
N GLU A 294 -5.42 2.99 -7.02
CA GLU A 294 -6.71 3.62 -6.70
C GLU A 294 -6.99 4.83 -7.60
N ALA A 295 -6.01 5.71 -7.78
CA ALA A 295 -6.12 6.85 -8.68
C ALA A 295 -6.27 6.40 -10.15
N MET A 296 -5.50 5.37 -10.58
CA MET A 296 -5.66 4.78 -11.91
C MET A 296 -7.07 4.23 -12.11
N ALA A 297 -7.62 3.50 -11.13
CA ALA A 297 -8.98 2.97 -11.16
C ALA A 297 -10.05 4.07 -11.17
N SER A 298 -9.71 5.28 -10.74
CA SER A 298 -10.52 6.51 -10.83
C SER A 298 -10.26 7.30 -12.13
N GLY A 299 -9.47 6.77 -13.06
CA GLY A 299 -9.05 7.44 -14.30
C GLY A 299 -8.22 8.71 -14.04
N CYS A 300 -7.63 8.87 -12.85
CA CYS A 300 -6.80 10.01 -12.48
C CYS A 300 -5.40 9.85 -13.05
N PRO A 301 -4.84 10.83 -13.76
CA PRO A 301 -3.41 10.85 -14.10
C PRO A 301 -2.56 10.66 -12.86
N VAL A 302 -1.46 9.92 -12.96
CA VAL A 302 -0.55 9.69 -11.86
C VAL A 302 0.87 10.04 -12.26
N LEU A 303 1.63 10.68 -11.37
CA LEU A 303 3.06 10.91 -11.52
C LEU A 303 3.76 10.22 -10.33
N VAL A 304 4.67 9.29 -10.62
CA VAL A 304 5.36 8.48 -9.61
C VAL A 304 6.87 8.56 -9.78
N ASN A 305 7.62 8.44 -8.68
CA ASN A 305 9.05 8.22 -8.73
C ASN A 305 9.37 6.85 -9.34
N ASP A 306 10.43 6.76 -10.14
CA ASP A 306 11.00 5.50 -10.63
C ASP A 306 11.74 4.77 -9.49
N LEU A 307 10.99 4.36 -8.48
CA LEU A 307 11.48 3.66 -7.28
C LEU A 307 10.40 2.75 -6.67
N GLY A 308 10.83 1.61 -6.13
CA GLY A 308 9.95 0.71 -5.39
C GLY A 308 8.84 0.09 -6.24
N ALA A 309 7.81 -0.40 -5.57
CA ALA A 309 6.72 -1.12 -6.24
C ALA A 309 5.71 -0.21 -6.95
N GLN A 310 5.65 1.08 -6.61
CA GLN A 310 4.66 1.99 -7.20
C GLN A 310 4.86 2.22 -8.70
N ASN A 311 6.05 1.98 -9.24
CA ASN A 311 6.33 2.11 -10.67
C ASN A 311 5.94 0.88 -11.49
N GLU A 312 5.52 -0.21 -10.84
CA GLU A 312 5.05 -1.42 -11.53
C GLU A 312 3.65 -1.26 -12.13
N HIS A 313 2.89 -0.25 -11.69
CA HIS A 313 1.46 -0.15 -11.98
C HIS A 313 1.13 0.77 -13.16
N PRO A 314 1.63 2.02 -13.21
CA PRO A 314 1.24 2.97 -14.25
C PRO A 314 2.04 2.78 -15.54
N PRO A 315 1.55 3.34 -16.67
CA PRO A 315 2.31 3.35 -17.90
C PRO A 315 3.61 4.16 -17.75
N GLN A 316 4.60 3.85 -18.59
CA GLN A 316 5.95 4.46 -18.53
C GLN A 316 5.93 6.00 -18.57
N SER A 317 4.96 6.60 -19.26
CA SER A 317 4.80 8.07 -19.32
C SER A 317 4.44 8.74 -17.99
N SER A 318 4.02 7.96 -16.99
CA SER A 318 3.70 8.41 -15.64
C SER A 318 4.87 8.26 -14.65
N ILE A 319 5.95 7.59 -15.07
CA ILE A 319 7.10 7.29 -14.23
C ILE A 319 8.18 8.35 -14.50
N LEU A 320 8.55 9.06 -13.44
CA LEU A 320 9.53 10.15 -13.52
C LEU A 320 10.84 9.73 -12.84
N PRO A 321 12.00 10.18 -13.35
CA PRO A 321 13.28 9.95 -12.70
C PRO A 321 13.22 10.34 -11.22
N ALA A 322 13.71 9.44 -10.36
CA ALA A 322 13.54 9.56 -8.93
C ALA A 322 14.17 10.85 -8.37
N PHE A 323 13.34 11.69 -7.75
CA PHE A 323 13.74 12.96 -7.14
C PHE A 323 14.44 13.92 -8.10
N ASP A 324 14.19 13.82 -9.41
CA ASP A 324 14.63 14.79 -10.39
C ASP A 324 13.63 15.93 -10.51
N LYS A 325 13.94 17.08 -9.88
CA LYS A 325 13.04 18.23 -9.82
C LYS A 325 12.65 18.73 -11.21
N SER A 326 13.60 18.75 -12.16
CA SER A 326 13.35 19.25 -13.52
C SER A 326 12.26 18.45 -14.22
N SER A 327 12.36 17.12 -14.23
CA SER A 327 11.34 16.24 -14.82
C SER A 327 9.98 16.37 -14.15
N TRP A 328 9.96 16.54 -12.83
CA TRP A 328 8.71 16.76 -12.09
C TRP A 328 8.09 18.13 -12.38
N MET A 329 8.91 19.20 -12.49
CA MET A 329 8.47 20.54 -12.89
C MET A 329 7.86 20.52 -14.29
N GLU A 330 8.55 19.93 -15.26
CA GLU A 330 8.08 19.80 -16.65
C GLU A 330 6.75 19.07 -16.73
N ALA A 331 6.59 17.95 -15.99
CA ALA A 331 5.35 17.20 -15.94
C ALA A 331 4.20 18.02 -15.33
N ILE A 332 4.46 18.80 -14.28
CA ILE A 332 3.45 19.67 -13.66
C ILE A 332 3.08 20.84 -14.58
N VAL A 333 4.04 21.44 -15.27
CA VAL A 333 3.79 22.47 -16.28
C VAL A 333 2.87 21.95 -17.37
N LYS A 334 3.15 20.77 -17.91
CA LYS A 334 2.31 20.11 -18.90
C LYS A 334 0.86 19.87 -18.39
N LEU A 335 0.69 19.42 -17.16
CA LEU A 335 -0.62 19.29 -16.54
C LEU A 335 -1.35 20.64 -16.43
N ASN A 336 -0.63 21.73 -16.14
CA ASN A 336 -1.18 23.08 -16.11
C ASN A 336 -1.61 23.56 -17.50
N GLU A 337 -0.83 23.28 -18.54
CA GLU A 337 -1.20 23.58 -19.93
C GLU A 337 -2.46 22.81 -20.37
N GLU A 338 -2.53 21.52 -20.05
CA GLU A 338 -3.71 20.68 -20.29
C GLU A 338 -4.94 21.23 -19.54
N ARG A 339 -4.74 21.69 -18.30
CA ARG A 339 -5.81 22.31 -17.50
C ARG A 339 -6.30 23.62 -18.12
N ILE A 340 -5.41 24.48 -18.60
CA ILE A 340 -5.76 25.75 -19.27
C ILE A 340 -6.51 25.45 -20.58
N ALA A 341 -6.00 24.53 -21.40
CA ALA A 341 -6.60 24.16 -22.67
C ALA A 341 -8.03 23.59 -22.52
N ARG A 342 -8.29 22.89 -21.42
CA ARG A 342 -9.62 22.33 -21.10
C ARG A 342 -10.63 23.39 -20.65
N GLY A 343 -10.20 24.52 -20.12
CA GLY A 343 -11.06 25.57 -19.57
C GLY A 343 -11.89 25.08 -18.38
N SER A 344 -13.17 25.44 -18.29
CA SER A 344 -14.08 25.03 -17.21
C SER A 344 -14.59 23.58 -17.32
N SER A 345 -14.25 22.86 -18.40
CA SER A 345 -14.68 21.48 -18.61
C SER A 345 -14.07 20.53 -17.57
N PHE A 346 -14.83 19.51 -17.23
CA PHE A 346 -14.33 18.43 -16.37
C PHE A 346 -13.17 17.68 -17.02
N ARG A 347 -12.28 17.14 -16.20
CA ARG A 347 -11.24 16.23 -16.68
C ARG A 347 -11.91 14.95 -17.24
N THR A 348 -11.55 14.59 -18.45
CA THR A 348 -11.93 13.29 -19.01
C THR A 348 -11.12 12.19 -18.32
N PRO A 349 -11.75 11.12 -17.82
CA PRO A 349 -11.01 9.99 -17.24
C PRO A 349 -10.04 9.37 -18.26
N ARG A 350 -8.85 9.04 -17.81
CA ARG A 350 -7.83 8.37 -18.63
C ARG A 350 -8.19 6.90 -18.81
N VAL A 351 -8.65 6.53 -20.01
CA VAL A 351 -9.09 5.16 -20.31
C VAL A 351 -7.94 4.16 -20.19
N ASP A 352 -6.76 4.52 -20.65
CA ASP A 352 -5.55 3.70 -20.54
C ASP A 352 -5.20 3.34 -19.07
N LEU A 353 -5.45 4.24 -18.12
CA LEU A 353 -5.26 3.99 -16.69
C LEU A 353 -6.37 3.11 -16.12
N LEU A 354 -7.62 3.33 -16.51
CA LEU A 354 -8.74 2.48 -16.10
C LEU A 354 -8.53 1.04 -16.57
N ASP A 355 -8.09 0.85 -17.80
CA ASP A 355 -7.82 -0.46 -18.37
C ASP A 355 -6.64 -1.14 -17.67
N ALA A 356 -5.55 -0.42 -17.39
CA ALA A 356 -4.42 -0.94 -16.63
C ALA A 356 -4.82 -1.31 -15.19
N ALA A 357 -5.66 -0.50 -14.53
CA ALA A 357 -6.14 -0.77 -13.19
C ALA A 357 -7.06 -2.00 -13.12
N SER A 358 -7.73 -2.38 -14.21
CA SER A 358 -8.61 -3.55 -14.25
C SER A 358 -7.91 -4.86 -13.85
N ALA A 359 -6.60 -4.96 -14.11
CA ALA A 359 -5.76 -6.09 -13.71
C ALA A 359 -5.71 -6.31 -12.18
N TYR A 360 -6.07 -5.30 -11.40
CA TYR A 360 -6.09 -5.35 -9.93
C TYR A 360 -7.49 -5.61 -9.36
N SER A 361 -8.46 -6.03 -10.20
CA SER A 361 -9.81 -6.38 -9.74
C SER A 361 -9.81 -7.59 -8.80
N ASN A 362 -10.81 -7.66 -7.92
CA ASN A 362 -10.95 -8.78 -7.00
C ASN A 362 -11.04 -10.14 -7.70
N ALA A 363 -11.63 -10.20 -8.89
CA ALA A 363 -11.75 -11.43 -9.68
C ALA A 363 -10.38 -11.92 -10.18
N ILE A 364 -9.58 -11.03 -10.79
CA ILE A 364 -8.27 -11.38 -11.33
C ILE A 364 -7.30 -11.76 -10.20
N ILE A 365 -7.22 -10.93 -9.16
CA ILE A 365 -6.35 -11.21 -8.01
C ILE A 365 -6.83 -12.44 -7.23
N GLY A 366 -8.14 -12.70 -7.16
CA GLY A 366 -8.70 -13.92 -6.59
C GLY A 366 -8.23 -15.18 -7.30
N HIS A 367 -8.21 -15.16 -8.64
CA HIS A 367 -7.67 -16.26 -9.43
C HIS A 367 -6.17 -16.48 -9.22
N GLN A 368 -5.38 -15.40 -9.13
CA GLN A 368 -3.95 -15.50 -8.79
C GLN A 368 -3.73 -16.09 -7.39
N HIS A 369 -4.57 -15.71 -6.42
CA HIS A 369 -4.55 -16.30 -5.07
C HIS A 369 -4.86 -17.79 -5.08
N GLN A 370 -5.85 -18.20 -5.89
CA GLN A 370 -6.16 -19.61 -6.08
C GLN A 370 -4.94 -20.38 -6.60
N ILE A 371 -4.27 -19.85 -7.62
CA ILE A 371 -3.05 -20.48 -8.18
C ILE A 371 -1.98 -20.62 -7.09
N ALA A 372 -1.75 -19.59 -6.29
CA ALA A 372 -0.76 -19.63 -5.20
C ALA A 372 -1.09 -20.71 -4.16
N TYR A 373 -2.34 -20.82 -3.76
CA TYR A 373 -2.78 -21.84 -2.79
C TYR A 373 -2.70 -23.26 -3.37
N ASP A 374 -3.13 -23.44 -4.62
CA ASP A 374 -3.08 -24.72 -5.31
C ASP A 374 -1.64 -25.21 -5.53
N THR A 375 -0.72 -24.28 -5.81
CA THR A 375 0.70 -24.61 -6.01
C THR A 375 1.30 -25.20 -4.74
N VAL A 376 1.06 -24.60 -3.57
CA VAL A 376 1.68 -25.06 -2.32
C VAL A 376 1.12 -26.40 -1.84
N ILE A 377 -0.12 -26.73 -2.20
CA ILE A 377 -0.71 -28.04 -1.85
C ILE A 377 -0.18 -29.16 -2.73
N ARG A 378 0.06 -28.90 -4.03
CA ARG A 378 0.60 -29.88 -4.96
C ARG A 378 2.07 -30.23 -4.73
N SER A 379 2.80 -29.35 -4.04
CA SER A 379 4.23 -29.55 -3.72
C SER A 379 4.47 -30.48 -2.52
N LYS A 380 3.41 -31.04 -1.93
CA LYS A 380 3.44 -32.10 -0.93
C LYS A 380 3.28 -33.47 -1.61
#